data_5dddf232a12f0f7b79abb99ebd700df1
#
_entry.id   5dddf232a12f0f7b79abb99ebd700df1
#
_cell.length_a   1.000
_cell.length_b   1.000
_cell.length_c   1.000
_cell.angle_alpha   90.00
_cell.angle_beta   90.00
_cell.angle_gamma   90.00
#
_symmetry.space_group_name_H-M   'P 1'
#
loop_
_entity.id
_entity.type
_entity.pdbx_description
1 polymer ?
#
loop_
_entity_poly.entity_id
_entity_poly.type
_entity_poly.pdbx_seq_one_letter_code
_entity_poly.pdbx_strand_id
1 'polypeptide(L)'
;MNARTMLRSFLLALSIMAVLGFAYPTATAPITEHALPWQSSGSPITINGTVYGSEYLAEAFNSSVFFQPRPSAIGYNLSQSGSTEISPDNPQFVNITEHYLKQFLSENPGINVSQIPYDMVSPSASGLDPNIPVAGAYDQVTRIAQSIITLATNSSENLSLRTVETFLNYSISHNEKQDFPLFGSYYVNTVTLNFLIIHYLMEKAILPENFLA
;
A
#
# COMPACT_ATOMS: atom_id res chain seq x y z
N MET A 1 -39.65 27.28 -22.56
CA MET A 1 -39.83 26.04 -21.76
C MET A 1 -40.98 26.30 -20.80
N ASN A 2 -42.01 25.44 -20.75
CA ASN A 2 -43.18 25.68 -19.91
C ASN A 2 -42.85 25.49 -18.42
N ALA A 3 -43.39 26.36 -17.54
CA ALA A 3 -43.19 26.29 -16.09
C ALA A 3 -43.51 24.89 -15.50
N ARG A 4 -44.49 24.19 -16.05
CA ARG A 4 -44.86 22.82 -15.65
C ARG A 4 -43.73 21.81 -15.99
N THR A 5 -43.05 21.97 -17.12
CA THR A 5 -41.93 21.10 -17.51
C THR A 5 -40.74 21.34 -16.59
N MET A 6 -40.44 22.59 -16.27
CA MET A 6 -39.36 22.94 -15.32
C MET A 6 -39.63 22.35 -13.93
N LEU A 7 -40.85 22.49 -13.42
CA LEU A 7 -41.21 21.92 -12.13
C LEU A 7 -41.09 20.38 -12.11
N ARG A 8 -41.55 19.72 -13.19
CA ARG A 8 -41.41 18.24 -13.32
C ARG A 8 -39.96 17.80 -13.34
N SER A 9 -39.11 18.49 -14.12
CA SER A 9 -37.67 18.19 -14.18
C SER A 9 -37.00 18.41 -12.83
N PHE A 10 -37.35 19.50 -12.13
CA PHE A 10 -36.86 19.79 -10.80
C PHE A 10 -37.24 18.71 -9.77
N LEU A 11 -38.53 18.32 -9.76
CA LEU A 11 -39.04 17.28 -8.86
C LEU A 11 -38.40 15.92 -9.15
N LEU A 12 -38.19 15.60 -10.44
CA LEU A 12 -37.48 14.37 -10.84
C LEU A 12 -36.04 14.38 -10.35
N ALA A 13 -35.31 15.47 -10.58
CA ALA A 13 -33.92 15.60 -10.12
C ALA A 13 -33.82 15.49 -8.59
N LEU A 14 -34.74 16.15 -7.86
CA LEU A 14 -34.83 16.08 -6.40
C LEU A 14 -35.13 14.65 -5.92
N SER A 15 -36.04 13.95 -6.60
CA SER A 15 -36.38 12.56 -6.27
C SER A 15 -35.18 11.62 -6.49
N ILE A 16 -34.48 11.77 -7.61
CA ILE A 16 -33.26 10.99 -7.90
C ILE A 16 -32.17 11.28 -6.84
N MET A 17 -31.97 12.54 -6.50
CA MET A 17 -31.02 12.95 -5.46
C MET A 17 -31.39 12.37 -4.08
N ALA A 18 -32.66 12.36 -3.72
CA ALA A 18 -33.12 11.77 -2.47
C ALA A 18 -32.96 10.25 -2.44
N VAL A 19 -33.24 9.57 -3.56
CA VAL A 19 -33.06 8.11 -3.66
C VAL A 19 -31.58 7.73 -3.65
N LEU A 20 -30.76 8.31 -4.50
CA LEU A 20 -29.35 7.93 -4.65
C LEU A 20 -28.45 8.52 -3.54
N GLY A 21 -28.78 9.72 -3.04
CA GLY A 21 -27.96 10.40 -2.03
C GLY A 21 -28.34 10.06 -0.58
N PHE A 22 -29.54 9.52 -0.37
CA PHE A 22 -30.01 9.22 0.99
C PHE A 22 -30.55 7.79 1.12
N ALA A 23 -31.61 7.43 0.36
CA ALA A 23 -32.27 6.14 0.54
C ALA A 23 -31.35 4.95 0.21
N TYR A 24 -30.60 5.03 -0.87
CA TYR A 24 -29.68 3.98 -1.28
C TYR A 24 -28.53 3.77 -0.27
N PRO A 25 -27.75 4.78 0.15
CA PRO A 25 -26.70 4.58 1.15
C PRO A 25 -27.22 4.07 2.49
N THR A 26 -28.32 4.60 2.99
CA THR A 26 -28.92 4.17 4.27
C THR A 26 -29.47 2.75 4.24
N ALA A 27 -29.91 2.27 3.07
CA ALA A 27 -30.36 0.89 2.92
C ALA A 27 -29.20 -0.09 2.72
N THR A 28 -28.14 0.32 2.01
CA THR A 28 -27.02 -0.57 1.70
C THR A 28 -26.00 -0.69 2.83
N ALA A 29 -25.77 0.37 3.63
CA ALA A 29 -24.81 0.35 4.72
C ALA A 29 -25.01 -0.80 5.72
N PRO A 30 -26.22 -1.01 6.30
CA PRO A 30 -26.44 -2.12 7.22
C PRO A 30 -26.25 -3.50 6.57
N ILE A 31 -26.56 -3.62 5.27
CA ILE A 31 -26.37 -4.88 4.52
C ILE A 31 -24.88 -5.18 4.39
N THR A 32 -24.08 -4.20 4.01
CA THR A 32 -22.63 -4.37 3.87
C THR A 32 -21.94 -4.61 5.22
N GLU A 33 -22.35 -3.90 6.27
CA GLU A 33 -21.84 -4.11 7.63
C GLU A 33 -22.12 -5.53 8.15
N HIS A 34 -23.28 -6.10 7.80
CA HIS A 34 -23.63 -7.46 8.22
C HIS A 34 -22.98 -8.53 7.34
N ALA A 35 -22.95 -8.34 6.01
CA ALA A 35 -22.44 -9.33 5.06
C ALA A 35 -20.89 -9.33 4.96
N LEU A 36 -20.26 -8.17 5.11
CA LEU A 36 -18.83 -7.94 4.91
C LEU A 36 -18.29 -7.03 6.04
N PRO A 37 -18.34 -7.46 7.32
CA PRO A 37 -18.03 -6.57 8.46
C PRO A 37 -16.58 -6.07 8.45
N TRP A 38 -15.62 -6.87 8.02
CA TRP A 38 -14.23 -6.46 7.95
C TRP A 38 -13.99 -5.44 6.84
N GLN A 39 -14.55 -5.65 5.64
CA GLN A 39 -14.40 -4.72 4.50
C GLN A 39 -15.13 -3.40 4.76
N SER A 40 -16.34 -3.46 5.33
CA SER A 40 -17.14 -2.27 5.63
C SER A 40 -16.51 -1.37 6.69
N SER A 41 -15.68 -1.94 7.58
CA SER A 41 -14.92 -1.18 8.57
C SER A 41 -13.57 -0.67 8.05
N GLY A 42 -13.29 -0.80 6.74
CA GLY A 42 -12.06 -0.29 6.12
C GLY A 42 -10.92 -1.31 6.10
N SER A 43 -11.22 -2.61 6.19
CA SER A 43 -10.24 -3.71 6.16
C SER A 43 -9.07 -3.50 7.13
N PRO A 44 -9.36 -3.27 8.43
CA PRO A 44 -8.34 -2.93 9.40
C PRO A 44 -7.37 -4.07 9.63
N ILE A 45 -6.09 -3.74 9.78
CA ILE A 45 -5.07 -4.65 10.28
C ILE A 45 -4.98 -4.44 11.78
N THR A 46 -5.21 -5.53 12.53
CA THR A 46 -5.23 -5.48 14.00
C THR A 46 -4.17 -6.42 14.58
N ILE A 47 -3.44 -5.94 15.57
CA ILE A 47 -2.51 -6.74 16.38
C ILE A 47 -2.88 -6.53 17.85
N ASN A 48 -3.09 -7.62 18.58
CA ASN A 48 -3.49 -7.58 19.99
C ASN A 48 -4.73 -6.69 20.26
N GLY A 49 -5.66 -6.62 19.28
CA GLY A 49 -6.89 -5.83 19.38
C GLY A 49 -6.76 -4.34 19.07
N THR A 50 -5.56 -3.85 18.78
CA THR A 50 -5.32 -2.46 18.35
C THR A 50 -5.26 -2.39 16.83
N VAL A 51 -5.92 -1.38 16.24
CA VAL A 51 -5.88 -1.12 14.78
C VAL A 51 -4.63 -0.33 14.46
N TYR A 52 -3.83 -0.82 13.52
CA TYR A 52 -2.58 -0.19 13.08
C TYR A 52 -2.64 0.41 11.68
N GLY A 53 -3.62 0.04 10.89
CA GLY A 53 -3.78 0.55 9.55
C GLY A 53 -4.83 -0.24 8.77
N SER A 54 -4.84 -0.11 7.46
CA SER A 54 -5.71 -0.80 6.52
C SER A 54 -4.90 -1.62 5.53
N GLU A 55 -5.36 -2.82 5.20
CA GLU A 55 -4.73 -3.65 4.15
C GLU A 55 -4.68 -2.93 2.79
N TYR A 56 -5.61 -2.01 2.52
CA TYR A 56 -5.75 -1.36 1.22
C TYR A 56 -5.20 0.06 1.13
N LEU A 57 -4.54 0.54 2.18
CA LEU A 57 -3.98 1.89 2.22
C LEU A 57 -2.48 1.83 2.50
N ALA A 58 -1.69 2.36 1.57
CA ALA A 58 -0.25 2.50 1.78
C ALA A 58 0.06 3.47 2.91
N GLU A 59 1.07 3.12 3.69
CA GLU A 59 1.60 3.93 4.78
C GLU A 59 3.07 4.25 4.57
N ALA A 60 3.53 5.34 5.16
CA ALA A 60 4.93 5.73 5.12
C ALA A 60 5.75 4.89 6.13
N PHE A 61 6.34 3.82 5.65
CA PHE A 61 7.29 3.02 6.44
C PHE A 61 8.69 3.63 6.32
N ASN A 62 9.08 4.47 7.27
CA ASN A 62 10.35 5.22 7.21
C ASN A 62 11.60 4.41 7.61
N SER A 63 11.43 3.18 8.10
CA SER A 63 12.56 2.34 8.50
C SER A 63 13.05 1.45 7.35
N SER A 64 14.37 1.28 7.26
CA SER A 64 15.02 0.42 6.27
C SER A 64 14.71 -1.09 6.41
N VAL A 65 14.12 -1.51 7.53
CA VAL A 65 13.69 -2.90 7.75
C VAL A 65 12.37 -3.24 7.05
N PHE A 66 11.69 -2.26 6.46
CA PHE A 66 10.39 -2.43 5.82
C PHE A 66 10.45 -2.29 4.31
N PHE A 67 9.50 -2.97 3.64
CA PHE A 67 9.22 -2.72 2.23
C PHE A 67 8.63 -1.32 2.06
N GLN A 68 9.15 -0.59 1.09
CA GLN A 68 8.64 0.70 0.69
C GLN A 68 7.56 0.52 -0.40
N PRO A 69 6.40 1.20 -0.26
CA PRO A 69 5.37 1.20 -1.29
C PRO A 69 5.79 2.06 -2.50
N ARG A 70 4.89 2.18 -3.49
CA ARG A 70 5.04 3.12 -4.60
C ARG A 70 5.17 4.56 -4.08
N PRO A 71 5.91 5.45 -4.77
CA PRO A 71 5.97 6.85 -4.39
C PRO A 71 4.57 7.48 -4.25
N SER A 72 4.41 8.38 -3.29
CA SER A 72 3.15 9.07 -3.02
C SER A 72 3.27 10.57 -3.27
N ALA A 73 2.42 11.12 -4.14
CA ALA A 73 2.36 12.56 -4.37
C ALA A 73 1.76 13.35 -3.19
N ILE A 74 1.07 12.66 -2.28
CA ILE A 74 0.41 13.23 -1.10
C ILE A 74 1.09 12.85 0.22
N GLY A 75 2.28 12.21 0.16
CA GLY A 75 3.02 11.78 1.35
C GLY A 75 2.29 10.75 2.21
N TYR A 76 1.51 9.87 1.59
CA TYR A 76 0.68 8.84 2.26
C TYR A 76 -0.32 9.41 3.29
N ASN A 77 -0.83 10.62 3.05
CA ASN A 77 -1.82 11.23 3.92
C ASN A 77 -3.18 10.54 3.73
N LEU A 78 -3.61 9.77 4.73
CA LEU A 78 -4.84 8.97 4.70
C LEU A 78 -6.13 9.80 4.66
N SER A 79 -6.07 11.12 4.89
CA SER A 79 -7.24 12.00 4.84
C SER A 79 -7.56 12.52 3.43
N GLN A 80 -6.75 12.17 2.43
CA GLN A 80 -6.93 12.63 1.04
C GLN A 80 -6.44 11.57 0.06
N SER A 81 -6.82 11.73 -1.20
CA SER A 81 -6.31 10.93 -2.32
C SER A 81 -5.92 11.89 -3.44
N GLY A 82 -4.80 11.61 -4.11
CA GLY A 82 -4.33 12.46 -5.20
C GLY A 82 -3.06 11.96 -5.86
N SER A 83 -2.85 12.44 -7.09
CA SER A 83 -1.68 12.17 -7.91
C SER A 83 -0.87 13.45 -8.15
N THR A 84 0.21 13.35 -8.92
CA THR A 84 0.94 14.53 -9.41
C THR A 84 0.15 15.35 -10.41
N GLU A 85 -0.90 14.79 -11.02
CA GLU A 85 -1.74 15.39 -12.08
C GLU A 85 -0.92 15.92 -13.29
N ILE A 86 0.29 15.38 -13.47
CA ILE A 86 1.22 15.78 -14.51
C ILE A 86 1.20 14.75 -15.64
N SER A 87 0.95 15.23 -16.87
CA SER A 87 1.00 14.37 -18.05
C SER A 87 2.40 13.80 -18.27
N PRO A 88 2.52 12.53 -18.74
CA PRO A 88 3.81 11.94 -19.11
C PRO A 88 4.61 12.75 -20.15
N ASP A 89 3.94 13.57 -20.99
CA ASP A 89 4.57 14.45 -21.97
C ASP A 89 5.19 15.72 -21.34
N ASN A 90 4.89 16.00 -20.09
CA ASN A 90 5.42 17.16 -19.40
C ASN A 90 6.87 16.89 -18.93
N PRO A 91 7.84 17.75 -19.23
CA PRO A 91 9.23 17.60 -18.76
C PRO A 91 9.37 17.46 -17.24
N GLN A 92 8.45 18.03 -16.46
CA GLN A 92 8.42 17.87 -15.00
C GLN A 92 8.19 16.42 -14.58
N PHE A 93 7.47 15.63 -15.39
CA PHE A 93 7.24 14.23 -15.10
C PHE A 93 8.55 13.42 -15.11
N VAL A 94 9.43 13.73 -16.06
CA VAL A 94 10.76 13.10 -16.14
C VAL A 94 11.57 13.44 -14.89
N ASN A 95 11.58 14.72 -14.47
CA ASN A 95 12.31 15.14 -13.27
C ASN A 95 11.81 14.44 -12.00
N ILE A 96 10.51 14.25 -11.86
CA ILE A 96 9.90 13.55 -10.73
C ILE A 96 10.32 12.08 -10.74
N THR A 97 10.21 11.42 -11.89
CA THR A 97 10.62 10.01 -12.04
C THR A 97 12.12 9.83 -11.78
N GLU A 98 12.97 10.72 -12.27
CA GLU A 98 14.41 10.70 -11.94
C GLU A 98 14.69 10.90 -10.45
N HIS A 99 13.93 11.76 -9.78
CA HIS A 99 14.07 11.96 -8.35
C HIS A 99 13.80 10.67 -7.58
N TYR A 100 12.67 10.01 -7.86
CA TYR A 100 12.33 8.74 -7.21
C TYR A 100 13.26 7.60 -7.60
N LEU A 101 13.75 7.58 -8.85
CA LEU A 101 14.76 6.61 -9.27
C LEU A 101 16.07 6.77 -8.47
N LYS A 102 16.56 8.00 -8.32
CA LYS A 102 17.76 8.28 -7.52
C LYS A 102 17.56 7.90 -6.06
N GLN A 103 16.40 8.18 -5.50
CA GLN A 103 16.04 7.77 -4.14
C GLN A 103 16.04 6.24 -4.01
N PHE A 104 15.33 5.52 -4.88
CA PHE A 104 15.24 4.06 -4.84
C PHE A 104 16.61 3.39 -4.96
N LEU A 105 17.46 3.87 -5.86
CA LEU A 105 18.84 3.37 -6.03
C LEU A 105 19.72 3.67 -4.81
N SER A 106 19.56 4.81 -4.16
CA SER A 106 20.32 5.14 -2.95
C SER A 106 19.94 4.27 -1.77
N GLU A 107 18.68 3.88 -1.68
CA GLU A 107 18.16 2.99 -0.65
C GLU A 107 18.49 1.51 -0.94
N ASN A 108 18.52 1.11 -2.21
CA ASN A 108 18.74 -0.27 -2.65
C ASN A 108 19.97 -0.37 -3.56
N PRO A 109 21.19 -0.28 -3.01
CA PRO A 109 22.42 -0.28 -3.79
C PRO A 109 22.66 -1.61 -4.49
N GLY A 110 23.24 -1.55 -5.70
CA GLY A 110 23.62 -2.73 -6.49
C GLY A 110 22.56 -3.20 -7.48
N ILE A 111 21.40 -2.55 -7.55
CA ILE A 111 20.35 -2.87 -8.52
C ILE A 111 20.65 -2.20 -9.86
N ASN A 112 20.42 -2.96 -10.95
CA ASN A 112 20.52 -2.40 -12.29
C ASN A 112 19.26 -1.58 -12.62
N VAL A 113 19.44 -0.34 -13.05
CA VAL A 113 18.34 0.58 -13.43
C VAL A 113 17.36 -0.06 -14.40
N SER A 114 17.84 -0.88 -15.35
CA SER A 114 16.96 -1.52 -16.35
C SER A 114 16.06 -2.63 -15.79
N GLN A 115 16.27 -3.06 -14.55
CA GLN A 115 15.49 -4.09 -13.88
C GLN A 115 14.41 -3.51 -12.95
N ILE A 116 14.54 -2.22 -12.59
CA ILE A 116 13.60 -1.55 -11.69
C ILE A 116 12.24 -1.40 -12.38
N PRO A 117 11.16 -1.95 -11.81
CA PRO A 117 9.82 -1.73 -12.34
C PRO A 117 9.46 -0.25 -12.29
N TYR A 118 8.81 0.24 -13.35
CA TYR A 118 8.41 1.65 -13.47
C TYR A 118 7.56 2.12 -12.28
N ASP A 119 6.71 1.26 -11.74
CA ASP A 119 5.85 1.58 -10.60
C ASP A 119 6.63 1.92 -9.31
N MET A 120 7.89 1.46 -9.19
CA MET A 120 8.75 1.79 -8.04
C MET A 120 9.31 3.22 -8.11
N VAL A 121 9.22 3.86 -9.27
CA VAL A 121 9.76 5.20 -9.52
C VAL A 121 8.71 6.19 -10.01
N SER A 122 7.45 5.78 -10.04
CA SER A 122 6.32 6.62 -10.44
C SER A 122 5.27 6.69 -9.33
N PRO A 123 4.78 7.90 -8.99
CA PRO A 123 3.72 8.04 -7.99
C PRO A 123 2.46 7.29 -8.40
N SER A 124 1.81 6.68 -7.41
CA SER A 124 0.50 6.07 -7.63
C SER A 124 -0.57 7.12 -7.85
N ALA A 125 -1.64 6.79 -8.60
CA ALA A 125 -2.73 7.71 -8.91
C ALA A 125 -3.52 8.15 -7.68
N SER A 126 -3.63 7.29 -6.67
CA SER A 126 -4.28 7.64 -5.40
C SER A 126 -3.34 8.27 -4.37
N GLY A 127 -2.03 8.04 -4.52
CA GLY A 127 -1.03 8.32 -3.50
C GLY A 127 -1.08 7.39 -2.28
N LEU A 128 -1.96 6.36 -2.31
CA LEU A 128 -2.23 5.42 -1.21
C LEU A 128 -2.23 3.96 -1.67
N ASP A 129 -1.69 3.64 -2.85
CA ASP A 129 -1.63 2.26 -3.36
C ASP A 129 -0.58 1.45 -2.57
N PRO A 130 -0.99 0.41 -1.81
CA PRO A 130 -0.06 -0.42 -1.05
C PRO A 130 0.62 -1.49 -1.91
N ASN A 131 0.19 -1.67 -3.15
CA ASN A 131 0.68 -2.73 -4.02
C ASN A 131 1.89 -2.29 -4.82
N ILE A 132 2.89 -3.18 -4.86
CA ILE A 132 4.10 -3.02 -5.69
C ILE A 132 4.29 -4.23 -6.59
N PRO A 133 4.93 -4.08 -7.76
CA PRO A 133 5.32 -5.22 -8.58
C PRO A 133 6.18 -6.20 -7.79
N VAL A 134 5.99 -7.49 -8.01
CA VAL A 134 6.77 -8.56 -7.35
C VAL A 134 8.28 -8.35 -7.53
N ALA A 135 8.71 -7.94 -8.72
CA ALA A 135 10.13 -7.63 -8.98
C ALA A 135 10.62 -6.48 -8.07
N GLY A 136 9.82 -5.42 -7.89
CA GLY A 136 10.16 -4.30 -7.00
C GLY A 136 10.22 -4.69 -5.51
N ALA A 137 9.50 -5.75 -5.10
CA ALA A 137 9.66 -6.32 -3.77
C ALA A 137 11.00 -7.08 -3.65
N TYR A 138 11.35 -7.91 -4.64
CA TYR A 138 12.63 -8.62 -4.64
C TYR A 138 13.83 -7.66 -4.65
N ASP A 139 13.74 -6.53 -5.35
CA ASP A 139 14.78 -5.50 -5.37
C ASP A 139 15.10 -4.95 -3.96
N GLN A 140 14.15 -4.99 -3.04
CA GLN A 140 14.30 -4.47 -1.69
C GLN A 140 14.83 -5.51 -0.67
N VAL A 141 14.84 -6.81 -1.01
CA VAL A 141 15.16 -7.91 -0.09
C VAL A 141 16.53 -7.74 0.56
N THR A 142 17.56 -7.44 -0.22
CA THR A 142 18.94 -7.32 0.30
C THR A 142 19.07 -6.21 1.34
N ARG A 143 18.51 -5.04 1.06
CA ARG A 143 18.49 -3.90 2.00
C ARG A 143 17.78 -4.27 3.31
N ILE A 144 16.58 -4.84 3.20
CA ILE A 144 15.76 -5.23 4.34
C ILE A 144 16.48 -6.28 5.18
N ALA A 145 17.04 -7.32 4.54
CA ALA A 145 17.75 -8.38 5.24
C ALA A 145 18.97 -7.85 6.01
N GLN A 146 19.78 -6.98 5.39
CA GLN A 146 20.91 -6.34 6.05
C GLN A 146 20.48 -5.47 7.24
N SER A 147 19.39 -4.72 7.09
CA SER A 147 18.85 -3.88 8.15
C SER A 147 18.32 -4.71 9.32
N ILE A 148 17.64 -5.82 9.06
CA ILE A 148 17.18 -6.76 10.09
C ILE A 148 18.36 -7.39 10.83
N ILE A 149 19.43 -7.80 10.13
CA ILE A 149 20.64 -8.34 10.77
C ILE A 149 21.29 -7.30 11.69
N THR A 150 21.39 -6.06 11.23
CA THR A 150 21.92 -4.96 12.06
C THR A 150 21.08 -4.76 13.32
N LEU A 151 19.76 -4.80 13.20
CA LEU A 151 18.84 -4.69 14.32
C LEU A 151 18.97 -5.88 15.29
N ALA A 152 19.04 -7.11 14.77
CA ALA A 152 19.22 -8.35 15.53
C ALA A 152 20.53 -8.36 16.32
N THR A 153 21.63 -7.91 15.72
CA THR A 153 22.92 -7.79 16.39
C THR A 153 22.84 -6.89 17.61
N ASN A 154 22.10 -5.80 17.53
CA ASN A 154 21.87 -4.88 18.64
C ASN A 154 21.03 -5.52 19.77
N SER A 155 20.21 -6.51 19.44
CA SER A 155 19.35 -7.24 20.39
C SER A 155 19.97 -8.55 20.89
N SER A 156 21.25 -8.80 20.60
CA SER A 156 21.98 -10.04 20.96
C SER A 156 21.46 -11.32 20.31
N GLU A 157 20.61 -11.21 19.29
CA GLU A 157 20.11 -12.33 18.50
C GLU A 157 21.06 -12.62 17.33
N ASN A 158 21.34 -13.89 17.10
CA ASN A 158 22.26 -14.32 16.04
C ASN A 158 21.50 -14.85 14.82
N LEU A 159 21.02 -13.95 13.97
CA LEU A 159 20.39 -14.29 12.71
C LEU A 159 21.40 -14.30 11.55
N SER A 160 21.29 -15.31 10.67
CA SER A 160 22.09 -15.30 9.43
C SER A 160 21.36 -14.52 8.34
N LEU A 161 22.13 -13.84 7.47
CA LEU A 161 21.59 -13.12 6.32
C LEU A 161 20.73 -14.04 5.45
N ARG A 162 21.21 -15.25 5.19
CA ARG A 162 20.51 -16.26 4.40
C ARG A 162 19.14 -16.65 5.00
N THR A 163 19.05 -16.73 6.31
CA THR A 163 17.78 -17.05 7.00
C THR A 163 16.76 -15.95 6.78
N VAL A 164 17.17 -14.68 6.92
CA VAL A 164 16.28 -13.54 6.72
C VAL A 164 15.88 -13.40 5.25
N GLU A 165 16.82 -13.52 4.31
CA GLU A 165 16.50 -13.51 2.87
C GLU A 165 15.54 -14.64 2.48
N THR A 166 15.71 -15.84 3.04
CA THR A 166 14.80 -16.96 2.80
C THR A 166 13.39 -16.63 3.31
N PHE A 167 13.26 -16.05 4.50
CA PHE A 167 11.98 -15.59 5.04
C PHE A 167 11.32 -14.54 4.16
N LEU A 168 12.07 -13.51 3.73
CA LEU A 168 11.54 -12.44 2.88
C LEU A 168 11.09 -12.97 1.51
N ASN A 169 11.91 -13.79 0.86
CA ASN A 169 11.58 -14.42 -0.42
C ASN A 169 10.35 -15.32 -0.32
N TYR A 170 10.25 -16.09 0.77
CA TYR A 170 9.07 -16.91 1.06
C TYR A 170 7.83 -16.03 1.24
N SER A 171 7.94 -14.94 2.01
CA SER A 171 6.84 -14.01 2.24
C SER A 171 6.35 -13.36 0.95
N ILE A 172 7.25 -12.96 0.05
CA ILE A 172 6.90 -12.41 -1.26
C ILE A 172 6.15 -13.46 -2.08
N SER A 173 6.75 -14.63 -2.29
CA SER A 173 6.20 -15.67 -3.17
C SER A 173 4.85 -16.24 -2.71
N HIS A 174 4.57 -16.23 -1.39
CA HIS A 174 3.30 -16.73 -0.84
C HIS A 174 2.20 -15.66 -0.74
N ASN A 175 2.56 -14.39 -0.89
CA ASN A 175 1.61 -13.28 -0.86
C ASN A 175 1.45 -12.58 -2.23
N GLU A 176 2.08 -13.13 -3.29
CA GLU A 176 1.87 -12.61 -4.64
C GLU A 176 0.42 -12.84 -5.09
N LYS A 177 -0.15 -11.81 -5.68
CA LYS A 177 -1.49 -11.82 -6.27
C LYS A 177 -1.37 -11.39 -7.72
N GLN A 178 -2.35 -11.75 -8.52
CA GLN A 178 -2.46 -11.32 -9.91
C GLN A 178 -3.71 -10.47 -10.07
N ASP A 179 -3.61 -9.34 -10.78
CA ASP A 179 -4.73 -8.42 -10.99
C ASP A 179 -5.92 -9.10 -11.67
N PHE A 180 -5.64 -10.00 -12.60
CA PHE A 180 -6.65 -10.75 -13.29
C PHE A 180 -6.18 -12.18 -13.60
N PRO A 181 -7.00 -13.23 -13.37
CA PRO A 181 -6.58 -14.63 -13.48
C PRO A 181 -6.00 -15.08 -14.83
N LEU A 182 -6.36 -14.40 -15.92
CA LEU A 182 -5.93 -14.75 -17.29
C LEU A 182 -4.85 -13.79 -17.84
N PHE A 183 -4.79 -12.57 -17.34
CA PHE A 183 -3.84 -11.54 -17.77
C PHE A 183 -3.79 -10.45 -16.69
N GLY A 184 -2.62 -9.95 -16.43
CA GLY A 184 -2.38 -8.95 -15.41
C GLY A 184 -1.00 -9.14 -14.79
N SER A 185 -0.49 -8.09 -14.21
CA SER A 185 0.80 -8.13 -13.53
C SER A 185 0.67 -8.81 -12.16
N TYR A 186 1.75 -9.44 -11.74
CA TYR A 186 1.86 -9.94 -10.38
C TYR A 186 2.31 -8.81 -9.46
N TYR A 187 1.67 -8.72 -8.31
CA TYR A 187 1.94 -7.72 -7.29
C TYR A 187 1.92 -8.31 -5.89
N VAL A 188 2.49 -7.59 -4.94
CA VAL A 188 2.42 -7.88 -3.52
C VAL A 188 2.03 -6.62 -2.75
N ASN A 189 1.36 -6.81 -1.63
CA ASN A 189 0.93 -5.74 -0.76
C ASN A 189 2.01 -5.44 0.29
N THR A 190 2.57 -4.23 0.27
CA THR A 190 3.66 -3.83 1.18
C THR A 190 3.22 -3.79 2.64
N VAL A 191 1.97 -3.42 2.91
CA VAL A 191 1.45 -3.39 4.28
C VAL A 191 1.41 -4.81 4.84
N THR A 192 0.86 -5.77 4.09
CA THR A 192 0.86 -7.19 4.48
C THR A 192 2.28 -7.71 4.72
N LEU A 193 3.23 -7.45 3.78
CA LEU A 193 4.61 -7.89 3.94
C LEU A 193 5.28 -7.28 5.17
N ASN A 194 5.05 -6.00 5.45
CA ASN A 194 5.63 -5.32 6.60
C ASN A 194 5.08 -5.85 7.93
N PHE A 195 3.81 -6.19 7.98
CA PHE A 195 3.25 -6.87 9.15
C PHE A 195 3.83 -8.28 9.36
N LEU A 196 4.13 -9.02 8.29
CA LEU A 196 4.86 -10.30 8.40
C LEU A 196 6.27 -10.11 8.96
N ILE A 197 6.97 -9.04 8.56
CA ILE A 197 8.28 -8.68 9.13
C ILE A 197 8.14 -8.36 10.62
N ILE A 198 7.17 -7.56 11.02
CA ILE A 198 6.94 -7.22 12.43
C ILE A 198 6.71 -8.49 13.25
N HIS A 199 5.83 -9.38 12.80
CA HIS A 199 5.58 -10.66 13.47
C HIS A 199 6.85 -11.51 13.57
N TYR A 200 7.62 -11.61 12.50
CA TYR A 200 8.90 -12.32 12.49
C TYR A 200 9.89 -11.75 13.51
N LEU A 201 10.01 -10.42 13.59
CA LEU A 201 10.91 -9.75 14.53
C LEU A 201 10.46 -9.91 15.98
N MET A 202 9.15 -9.93 16.24
CA MET A 202 8.59 -10.22 17.56
C MET A 202 8.84 -11.69 17.97
N GLU A 203 8.60 -12.65 17.07
CA GLU A 203 8.86 -14.08 17.28
C GLU A 203 10.35 -14.36 17.62
N LYS A 204 11.26 -13.60 17.00
CA LYS A 204 12.70 -13.67 17.27
C LYS A 204 13.15 -12.83 18.47
N ALA A 205 12.23 -12.25 19.24
CA ALA A 205 12.52 -11.37 20.38
C ALA A 205 13.43 -10.16 20.03
N ILE A 206 13.48 -9.76 18.75
CA ILE A 206 14.23 -8.59 18.28
C ILE A 206 13.43 -7.31 18.58
N LEU A 207 12.10 -7.39 18.41
CA LEU A 207 11.16 -6.35 18.83
C LEU A 207 10.38 -6.85 20.05
N PRO A 208 10.11 -5.98 21.05
CA PRO A 208 9.28 -6.35 22.20
C PRO A 208 7.82 -6.62 21.73
N GLU A 209 7.13 -7.52 22.44
CA GLU A 209 5.73 -7.86 22.14
C GLU A 209 4.78 -6.64 22.18
N ASN A 210 5.15 -5.62 22.93
CA ASN A 210 4.41 -4.36 23.04
C ASN A 210 4.91 -3.25 22.09
N PHE A 211 5.75 -3.58 21.11
CA PHE A 211 6.29 -2.59 20.14
C PHE A 211 5.20 -1.83 19.42
N LEU A 212 4.05 -2.47 19.25
CA LEU A 212 2.86 -1.92 18.59
C LEU A 212 1.74 -1.57 19.60
N ALA A 213 2.02 -1.47 20.88
CA ALA A 213 1.02 -1.17 21.92
C ALA A 213 0.94 0.33 22.23
#